data_97a0d8db10f4565057d815fec082349b
#
_entry.id   97a0d8db10f4565057d815fec082349b
#
_cell.length_a   1.000
_cell.length_b   1.000
_cell.length_c   1.000
_cell.angle_alpha   90.00
_cell.angle_beta   90.00
_cell.angle_gamma   90.00
#
_symmetry.space_group_name_H-M   'P 1'
#
loop_
_entity.id
_entity.type
_entity.pdbx_description
1 polymer ?
#
loop_
_entity_poly.entity_id
_entity_poly.type
_entity_poly.pdbx_seq_one_letter_code
_entity_poly.pdbx_strand_id
1 'polypeptide(L)'
;MCIRDRARAELQGQALEDAQDAWTRAAWLATNIAEEMVEAGAHKQIVNRILEPFAHISVIVTATEWANFFELRDHPDAQPEIRVLAQEMRKADYFYDHASLIGTRVLESPGNDYSKAACWHLPYITERERVSLADRADMLLAMSAARCARVSYLTHDGQEPDEAKDLALFKRLVGSAPLHASPIEHQACGSNNLYRVSRNFRGLVQFRELYELGLLLAFDSPTAN
;
A
#
# COMPACT_ATOMS: atom_id res chain seq x y z
N MET A 1 10.67 -23.36 -24.47
CA MET A 1 11.19 -22.49 -23.40
C MET A 1 11.09 -23.23 -22.08
N CYS A 2 12.20 -23.48 -21.40
CA CYS A 2 12.20 -24.29 -20.17
C CYS A 2 11.72 -23.44 -19.00
N ILE A 3 10.57 -23.79 -18.42
CA ILE A 3 9.95 -23.06 -17.29
C ILE A 3 10.82 -23.07 -16.01
N ARG A 4 11.90 -23.88 -15.98
CA ARG A 4 12.80 -24.05 -14.83
C ARG A 4 14.12 -23.29 -15.00
N ASP A 5 14.32 -22.62 -16.12
CA ASP A 5 15.53 -21.82 -16.33
C ASP A 5 15.37 -20.46 -15.66
N ARG A 6 16.42 -20.02 -14.96
CA ARG A 6 16.42 -18.77 -14.18
C ARG A 6 17.51 -17.85 -14.73
N ALA A 7 17.21 -16.55 -14.82
CA ALA A 7 18.20 -15.54 -15.11
C ALA A 7 19.19 -15.44 -13.94
N ARG A 8 20.41 -15.94 -14.12
CA ARG A 8 21.46 -15.95 -13.07
C ARG A 8 22.59 -14.98 -13.34
N ALA A 9 22.74 -14.55 -14.57
CA ALA A 9 23.79 -13.63 -14.99
C ALA A 9 23.18 -12.40 -15.65
N GLU A 10 23.70 -11.24 -15.29
CA GLU A 10 23.37 -9.98 -15.95
C GLU A 10 24.07 -9.88 -17.29
N LEU A 11 23.38 -9.38 -18.29
CA LEU A 11 23.97 -9.00 -19.56
C LEU A 11 24.93 -7.82 -19.34
N GLN A 12 26.00 -7.75 -20.13
CA GLN A 12 26.98 -6.67 -20.08
C GLN A 12 27.35 -6.18 -21.48
N GLY A 13 27.87 -4.96 -21.55
CA GLY A 13 28.33 -4.36 -22.81
C GLY A 13 27.23 -4.31 -23.86
N GLN A 14 27.58 -4.55 -25.12
CA GLN A 14 26.68 -4.43 -26.27
C GLN A 14 25.40 -5.29 -26.11
N ALA A 15 25.50 -6.50 -25.54
CA ALA A 15 24.34 -7.36 -25.35
C ALA A 15 23.30 -6.75 -24.39
N LEU A 16 23.73 -5.99 -23.38
CA LEU A 16 22.84 -5.26 -22.47
C LEU A 16 22.16 -4.11 -23.21
N GLU A 17 22.93 -3.32 -23.98
CA GLU A 17 22.41 -2.21 -24.78
C GLU A 17 21.36 -2.70 -25.79
N ASP A 18 21.67 -3.75 -26.54
CA ASP A 18 20.75 -4.36 -27.50
C ASP A 18 19.45 -4.84 -26.86
N ALA A 19 19.53 -5.42 -25.65
CA ALA A 19 18.36 -5.88 -24.89
C ALA A 19 17.51 -4.70 -24.39
N GLN A 20 18.14 -3.63 -23.89
CA GLN A 20 17.46 -2.42 -23.43
C GLN A 20 16.76 -1.71 -24.60
N ASP A 21 17.42 -1.61 -25.75
CA ASP A 21 16.84 -1.05 -26.98
C ASP A 21 15.65 -1.88 -27.47
N ALA A 22 15.76 -3.22 -27.42
CA ALA A 22 14.65 -4.11 -27.79
C ALA A 22 13.46 -3.93 -26.85
N TRP A 23 13.71 -3.80 -25.54
CA TRP A 23 12.67 -3.53 -24.54
C TRP A 23 11.96 -2.18 -24.77
N THR A 24 12.74 -1.13 -25.05
CA THR A 24 12.22 0.20 -25.36
C THR A 24 11.34 0.18 -26.61
N ARG A 25 11.80 -0.50 -27.68
CA ARG A 25 10.99 -0.68 -28.91
C ARG A 25 9.71 -1.46 -28.65
N ALA A 26 9.76 -2.49 -27.80
CA ALA A 26 8.57 -3.26 -27.42
C ALA A 26 7.55 -2.37 -26.67
N ALA A 27 8.01 -1.52 -25.76
CA ALA A 27 7.15 -0.56 -25.06
C ALA A 27 6.47 0.41 -26.04
N TRP A 28 7.23 0.97 -26.98
CA TRP A 28 6.70 1.86 -28.01
C TRP A 28 5.64 1.18 -28.90
N LEU A 29 5.90 -0.04 -29.34
CA LEU A 29 4.94 -0.83 -30.12
C LEU A 29 3.68 -1.14 -29.32
N ALA A 30 3.81 -1.51 -28.03
CA ALA A 30 2.67 -1.76 -27.17
C ALA A 30 1.81 -0.50 -27.00
N THR A 31 2.43 0.69 -26.91
CA THR A 31 1.71 1.95 -26.81
C THR A 31 0.89 2.23 -28.08
N ASN A 32 1.49 2.08 -29.27
CA ASN A 32 0.78 2.28 -30.52
C ASN A 32 -0.41 1.33 -30.67
N ILE A 33 -0.23 0.05 -30.35
CA ILE A 33 -1.32 -0.94 -30.39
C ILE A 33 -2.41 -0.59 -29.35
N ALA A 34 -2.03 -0.07 -28.18
CA ALA A 34 -2.99 0.38 -27.19
C ALA A 34 -3.86 1.53 -27.72
N GLU A 35 -3.26 2.49 -28.41
CA GLU A 35 -3.97 3.60 -29.08
C GLU A 35 -4.95 3.08 -30.15
N GLU A 36 -4.50 2.19 -31.04
CA GLU A 36 -5.35 1.56 -32.04
C GLU A 36 -6.55 0.81 -31.40
N MET A 37 -6.33 0.12 -30.27
CA MET A 37 -7.41 -0.55 -29.55
C MET A 37 -8.42 0.44 -28.95
N VAL A 38 -7.95 1.58 -28.44
CA VAL A 38 -8.84 2.64 -27.93
C VAL A 38 -9.68 3.24 -29.07
N GLU A 39 -9.04 3.52 -30.23
CA GLU A 39 -9.73 4.02 -31.42
C GLU A 39 -10.78 3.03 -31.94
N ALA A 40 -10.51 1.73 -31.84
CA ALA A 40 -11.45 0.66 -32.17
C ALA A 40 -12.59 0.51 -31.13
N GLY A 41 -12.60 1.32 -30.04
CA GLY A 41 -13.64 1.32 -29.01
C GLY A 41 -13.38 0.34 -27.85
N ALA A 42 -12.19 -0.23 -27.72
CA ALA A 42 -11.87 -1.08 -26.58
C ALA A 42 -11.78 -0.26 -25.27
N HIS A 43 -12.33 -0.83 -24.19
CA HIS A 43 -12.32 -0.15 -22.91
C HIS A 43 -10.90 -0.10 -22.30
N LYS A 44 -10.51 1.04 -21.75
CA LYS A 44 -9.17 1.29 -21.19
C LYS A 44 -8.67 0.21 -20.21
N GLN A 45 -9.57 -0.43 -19.43
CA GLN A 45 -9.19 -1.50 -18.51
C GLN A 45 -8.66 -2.74 -19.23
N ILE A 46 -9.08 -2.98 -20.47
CA ILE A 46 -8.57 -4.09 -21.29
C ILE A 46 -7.27 -3.65 -21.96
N VAL A 47 -7.27 -2.45 -22.54
CA VAL A 47 -6.12 -1.89 -23.25
C VAL A 47 -4.89 -1.78 -22.34
N ASN A 48 -5.06 -1.31 -21.11
CA ASN A 48 -3.96 -1.16 -20.15
C ASN A 48 -3.20 -2.47 -19.87
N ARG A 49 -3.82 -3.64 -20.06
CA ARG A 49 -3.16 -4.93 -19.81
C ARG A 49 -1.96 -5.18 -20.70
N ILE A 50 -1.93 -4.65 -21.93
CA ILE A 50 -0.76 -4.78 -22.80
C ILE A 50 0.36 -3.82 -22.42
N LEU A 51 0.07 -2.77 -21.64
CA LEU A 51 1.03 -1.81 -21.13
C LEU A 51 1.66 -2.19 -19.79
N GLU A 52 1.04 -3.14 -19.05
CA GLU A 52 1.48 -3.54 -17.72
C GLU A 52 2.97 -3.89 -17.62
N PRO A 53 3.60 -4.61 -18.58
CA PRO A 53 5.03 -4.93 -18.49
C PRO A 53 5.95 -3.71 -18.54
N PHE A 54 5.46 -2.59 -19.03
CA PHE A 54 6.23 -1.36 -19.26
C PHE A 54 5.83 -0.23 -18.30
N ALA A 55 4.82 -0.46 -17.46
CA ALA A 55 4.31 0.53 -16.52
C ALA A 55 4.94 0.37 -15.14
N HIS A 56 5.07 1.50 -14.43
CA HIS A 56 5.39 1.49 -13.00
C HIS A 56 4.12 1.41 -12.18
N ILE A 57 4.19 0.70 -11.05
CA ILE A 57 3.10 0.60 -10.08
C ILE A 57 3.61 1.00 -8.70
N SER A 58 2.82 1.80 -7.98
CA SER A 58 3.04 2.07 -6.56
C SER A 58 2.19 1.12 -5.74
N VAL A 59 2.81 0.48 -4.75
CA VAL A 59 2.15 -0.48 -3.86
C VAL A 59 2.43 -0.09 -2.42
N ILE A 60 1.39 -0.09 -1.57
CA ILE A 60 1.55 0.00 -0.13
C ILE A 60 1.46 -1.40 0.48
N VAL A 61 2.42 -1.76 1.30
CA VAL A 61 2.44 -3.01 2.05
C VAL A 61 2.73 -2.69 3.51
N THR A 62 1.88 -3.15 4.41
CA THR A 62 2.04 -2.99 5.86
C THR A 62 1.99 -4.34 6.55
N ALA A 63 3.01 -4.62 7.34
CA ALA A 63 3.13 -5.86 8.12
C ALA A 63 4.12 -5.65 9.26
N THR A 64 4.06 -6.50 10.28
CA THR A 64 5.03 -6.49 11.38
C THR A 64 6.14 -7.52 11.23
N GLU A 65 5.97 -8.54 10.39
CA GLU A 65 6.91 -9.66 10.26
C GLU A 65 7.46 -9.73 8.83
N TRP A 66 8.67 -9.20 8.64
CA TRP A 66 9.35 -9.12 7.34
C TRP A 66 10.49 -10.14 7.17
N ALA A 67 10.92 -10.81 8.25
CA ALA A 67 12.09 -11.68 8.23
C ALA A 67 12.00 -12.75 7.13
N ASN A 68 10.89 -13.47 7.06
CA ASN A 68 10.67 -14.50 6.05
C ASN A 68 10.64 -13.95 4.61
N PHE A 69 10.10 -12.74 4.41
CA PHE A 69 10.13 -12.09 3.10
C PHE A 69 11.57 -11.84 2.65
N PHE A 70 12.40 -11.24 3.51
CA PHE A 70 13.78 -10.94 3.19
C PHE A 70 14.63 -12.21 3.01
N GLU A 71 14.40 -13.23 3.83
CA GLU A 71 15.11 -14.52 3.70
C GLU A 71 14.85 -15.17 2.33
N LEU A 72 13.60 -15.16 1.88
CA LEU A 72 13.19 -15.77 0.63
C LEU A 72 13.46 -14.92 -0.61
N ARG A 73 13.40 -13.59 -0.50
CA ARG A 73 13.46 -12.69 -1.65
C ARG A 73 14.82 -12.05 -1.86
N ASP A 74 15.60 -11.83 -0.81
CA ASP A 74 17.01 -11.47 -0.92
C ASP A 74 17.89 -12.72 -0.97
N HIS A 75 17.50 -13.68 -1.79
CA HIS A 75 18.20 -14.96 -1.98
C HIS A 75 18.66 -15.11 -3.43
N PRO A 76 19.83 -15.72 -3.71
CA PRO A 76 20.33 -15.94 -5.08
C PRO A 76 19.35 -16.70 -6.00
N ASP A 77 18.48 -17.53 -5.43
CA ASP A 77 17.47 -18.28 -6.17
C ASP A 77 16.16 -17.52 -6.39
N ALA A 78 16.00 -16.32 -5.84
CA ALA A 78 14.85 -15.47 -6.13
C ALA A 78 14.92 -14.94 -7.57
N GLN A 79 13.76 -14.57 -8.14
CA GLN A 79 13.74 -13.84 -9.40
C GLN A 79 14.52 -12.52 -9.26
N PRO A 80 15.32 -12.12 -10.26
CA PRO A 80 16.17 -10.93 -10.17
C PRO A 80 15.42 -9.67 -9.74
N GLU A 81 14.24 -9.44 -10.30
CA GLU A 81 13.44 -8.24 -10.05
C GLU A 81 12.99 -8.15 -8.59
N ILE A 82 12.46 -9.25 -8.03
CA ILE A 82 12.02 -9.27 -6.62
C ILE A 82 13.21 -9.25 -5.67
N ARG A 83 14.36 -9.80 -6.09
CA ARG A 83 15.59 -9.76 -5.29
C ARG A 83 16.12 -8.33 -5.19
N VAL A 84 16.20 -7.62 -6.31
CA VAL A 84 16.61 -6.20 -6.31
C VAL A 84 15.67 -5.37 -5.45
N LEU A 85 14.34 -5.58 -5.59
CA LEU A 85 13.36 -4.89 -4.75
C LEU A 85 13.60 -5.17 -3.26
N ALA A 86 13.80 -6.43 -2.86
CA ALA A 86 14.06 -6.79 -1.47
C ALA A 86 15.36 -6.15 -0.93
N GLN A 87 16.39 -6.05 -1.77
CA GLN A 87 17.65 -5.39 -1.42
C GLN A 87 17.46 -3.88 -1.23
N GLU A 88 16.73 -3.22 -2.12
CA GLU A 88 16.43 -1.78 -1.98
C GLU A 88 15.54 -1.49 -0.77
N MET A 89 14.55 -2.35 -0.49
CA MET A 89 13.76 -2.26 0.73
C MET A 89 14.63 -2.40 1.99
N ARG A 90 15.57 -3.35 2.01
CA ARG A 90 16.50 -3.53 3.13
C ARG A 90 17.43 -2.34 3.31
N LYS A 91 17.88 -1.71 2.24
CA LYS A 91 18.68 -0.46 2.30
C LYS A 91 17.85 0.69 2.86
N ALA A 92 16.61 0.84 2.40
CA ALA A 92 15.70 1.86 2.91
C ALA A 92 15.43 1.68 4.40
N ASP A 93 15.20 0.46 4.87
CA ASP A 93 14.99 0.12 6.28
C ASP A 93 16.23 0.44 7.15
N TYR A 94 17.44 0.22 6.63
CA TYR A 94 18.69 0.57 7.31
C TYR A 94 18.92 2.09 7.47
N PHE A 95 18.50 2.88 6.48
CA PHE A 95 18.63 4.34 6.53
C PHE A 95 17.58 5.01 7.41
N TYR A 96 16.41 4.41 7.50
CA TYR A 96 15.41 4.80 8.48
C TYR A 96 15.66 3.94 9.72
N ASP A 97 16.36 4.51 10.71
CA ASP A 97 16.58 3.87 12.00
C ASP A 97 15.36 3.05 12.41
N HIS A 98 15.54 1.76 12.67
CA HIS A 98 14.46 0.86 13.10
C HIS A 98 13.56 1.45 14.18
N ALA A 99 14.12 2.36 15.00
CA ALA A 99 13.38 3.16 15.96
C ALA A 99 12.39 4.15 15.30
N SER A 100 12.56 4.57 14.05
CA SER A 100 11.72 5.60 13.44
C SER A 100 10.63 5.04 12.49
N LEU A 101 10.81 3.88 11.90
CA LEU A 101 9.78 3.26 11.01
C LEU A 101 8.81 2.34 11.75
N ILE A 102 9.30 1.56 12.67
CA ILE A 102 8.47 0.81 13.63
C ILE A 102 8.13 1.73 14.81
N GLY A 103 8.41 3.03 14.61
CA GLY A 103 8.27 4.07 15.57
C GLY A 103 8.56 3.57 16.97
N THR A 104 9.53 4.10 17.60
CA THR A 104 9.58 4.25 19.06
C THR A 104 8.32 4.96 19.63
N ARG A 105 7.34 5.27 18.81
CA ARG A 105 5.96 5.31 19.27
C ARG A 105 5.55 3.86 19.53
N VAL A 106 5.83 3.42 20.75
CA VAL A 106 5.05 2.37 21.36
C VAL A 106 3.61 2.83 21.23
N LEU A 107 2.89 2.25 20.24
CA LEU A 107 1.50 2.59 20.07
C LEU A 107 0.82 2.21 21.38
N GLU A 108 0.29 3.18 22.07
CA GLU A 108 -0.42 2.95 23.31
C GLU A 108 -1.58 1.99 23.03
N SER A 109 -1.82 1.07 23.93
CA SER A 109 -3.04 0.29 23.84
C SER A 109 -4.22 1.20 24.12
N PRO A 110 -5.23 1.24 23.23
CA PRO A 110 -6.37 2.11 23.43
C PRO A 110 -7.22 1.73 24.64
N GLY A 111 -7.02 0.53 25.22
CA GLY A 111 -8.00 -0.01 26.18
C GLY A 111 -9.37 -0.09 25.52
N ASN A 112 -10.31 0.75 25.96
CA ASN A 112 -11.64 0.90 25.36
C ASN A 112 -11.82 2.25 24.64
N ASP A 113 -10.78 3.09 24.58
CA ASP A 113 -10.82 4.41 23.96
C ASP A 113 -10.00 4.45 22.67
N TYR A 114 -10.64 4.21 21.56
CA TYR A 114 -10.05 4.24 20.23
C TYR A 114 -9.97 5.65 19.60
N SER A 115 -10.36 6.70 20.33
CA SER A 115 -10.42 8.08 19.81
C SER A 115 -9.06 8.76 19.65
N LYS A 116 -8.04 8.26 20.36
CA LYS A 116 -6.72 8.87 20.41
C LYS A 116 -5.85 8.51 19.20
N ALA A 117 -5.37 9.53 18.48
CA ALA A 117 -4.43 9.36 17.36
C ALA A 117 -3.13 8.64 17.77
N ALA A 118 -2.68 8.82 19.02
CA ALA A 118 -1.47 8.20 19.56
C ALA A 118 -1.52 6.66 19.58
N CYS A 119 -2.73 6.08 19.62
CA CYS A 119 -2.92 4.62 19.64
C CYS A 119 -2.77 3.98 18.26
N TRP A 120 -2.70 4.77 17.17
CA TRP A 120 -2.84 4.27 15.82
C TRP A 120 -1.58 4.43 14.95
N HIS A 121 -1.24 3.39 14.23
CA HIS A 121 -0.44 3.46 13.02
C HIS A 121 -1.34 3.94 11.87
N LEU A 122 -0.96 5.07 11.24
CA LEU A 122 -1.78 5.77 10.24
C LEU A 122 -0.90 6.16 9.05
N PRO A 123 -0.75 5.29 8.03
CA PRO A 123 -0.01 5.63 6.83
C PRO A 123 -0.56 6.89 6.16
N TYR A 124 0.33 7.68 5.54
CA TYR A 124 0.01 8.92 4.84
C TYR A 124 -0.62 10.04 5.69
N ILE A 125 -0.61 9.93 7.02
CA ILE A 125 -1.01 11.01 7.93
C ILE A 125 0.22 11.73 8.42
N THR A 126 0.26 13.04 8.19
CA THR A 126 1.35 13.93 8.62
C THR A 126 1.30 14.16 10.12
N GLU A 127 2.45 14.55 10.70
CA GLU A 127 2.51 14.90 12.13
C GLU A 127 1.62 16.09 12.46
N ARG A 128 1.50 17.06 11.55
CA ARG A 128 0.62 18.21 11.72
C ARG A 128 -0.86 17.78 11.85
N GLU A 129 -1.31 16.86 11.01
CA GLU A 129 -2.67 16.33 11.07
C GLU A 129 -2.89 15.52 12.35
N ARG A 130 -1.91 14.72 12.76
CA ARG A 130 -1.96 13.98 14.03
C ARG A 130 -2.16 14.90 15.24
N VAL A 131 -1.44 16.00 15.27
CA VAL A 131 -1.54 16.97 16.37
C VAL A 131 -2.86 17.71 16.33
N SER A 132 -3.30 18.16 15.14
CA SER A 132 -4.56 18.92 15.00
C SER A 132 -5.82 18.08 15.27
N LEU A 133 -5.75 16.78 15.03
CA LEU A 133 -6.84 15.81 15.19
C LEU A 133 -6.53 14.74 16.25
N ALA A 134 -5.80 15.09 17.32
CA ALA A 134 -5.29 14.14 18.30
C ALA A 134 -6.37 13.26 18.95
N ASP A 135 -7.56 13.80 19.17
CA ASP A 135 -8.73 13.13 19.74
C ASP A 135 -9.79 12.74 18.68
N ARG A 136 -9.42 12.77 17.40
CA ARG A 136 -10.30 12.46 16.26
C ARG A 136 -9.67 11.36 15.39
N ALA A 137 -9.33 10.23 16.04
CA ALA A 137 -8.79 9.07 15.31
C ALA A 137 -9.77 8.55 14.24
N ASP A 138 -11.08 8.74 14.41
CA ASP A 138 -12.10 8.45 13.41
C ASP A 138 -11.80 9.15 12.07
N MET A 139 -11.56 10.46 12.10
CA MET A 139 -11.23 11.23 10.91
C MET A 139 -9.87 10.81 10.33
N LEU A 140 -8.85 10.65 11.17
CA LEU A 140 -7.52 10.25 10.74
C LEU A 140 -7.50 8.86 10.10
N LEU A 141 -8.29 7.92 10.61
CA LEU A 141 -8.46 6.58 10.04
C LEU A 141 -9.11 6.66 8.65
N ALA A 142 -10.17 7.46 8.50
CA ALA A 142 -10.83 7.64 7.21
C ALA A 142 -9.91 8.30 6.18
N MET A 143 -9.17 9.35 6.57
CA MET A 143 -8.18 10.02 5.72
C MET A 143 -7.04 9.05 5.33
N SER A 144 -6.48 8.33 6.29
CA SER A 144 -5.42 7.33 6.05
C SER A 144 -5.90 6.24 5.09
N ALA A 145 -7.08 5.68 5.29
CA ALA A 145 -7.65 4.66 4.42
C ALA A 145 -7.88 5.20 2.99
N ALA A 146 -8.42 6.41 2.83
CA ALA A 146 -8.61 7.03 1.52
C ALA A 146 -7.27 7.22 0.78
N ARG A 147 -6.22 7.64 1.49
CA ARG A 147 -4.88 7.84 0.94
C ARG A 147 -4.19 6.51 0.62
N CYS A 148 -4.38 5.48 1.44
CA CYS A 148 -3.95 4.12 1.13
C CYS A 148 -4.62 3.58 -0.13
N ALA A 149 -5.92 3.85 -0.34
CA ALA A 149 -6.63 3.47 -1.55
C ALA A 149 -6.07 4.12 -2.82
N ARG A 150 -5.52 5.35 -2.70
CA ARG A 150 -4.83 6.03 -3.80
C ARG A 150 -3.35 5.65 -3.91
N VAL A 151 -2.81 5.00 -2.88
CA VAL A 151 -1.36 4.75 -2.71
C VAL A 151 -0.56 6.06 -2.84
N SER A 152 -1.12 7.16 -2.32
CA SER A 152 -0.55 8.50 -2.43
C SER A 152 -1.08 9.42 -1.32
N TYR A 153 -0.20 10.29 -0.81
CA TYR A 153 -0.59 11.44 0.01
C TYR A 153 -1.38 12.45 -0.84
N LEU A 154 -0.89 12.76 -2.04
CA LEU A 154 -1.55 13.69 -2.96
C LEU A 154 -2.80 13.07 -3.60
N THR A 155 -3.67 13.93 -4.11
CA THR A 155 -4.81 13.52 -4.95
C THR A 155 -4.32 13.02 -6.31
N HIS A 156 -5.20 12.40 -7.11
CA HIS A 156 -4.86 11.95 -8.46
C HIS A 156 -4.39 13.08 -9.40
N ASP A 157 -4.80 14.31 -9.09
CA ASP A 157 -4.43 15.52 -9.85
C ASP A 157 -3.14 16.16 -9.31
N GLY A 158 -2.44 15.50 -8.38
CA GLY A 158 -1.21 16.01 -7.74
C GLY A 158 -1.43 17.17 -6.77
N GLN A 159 -2.66 17.42 -6.36
CA GLN A 159 -3.02 18.48 -5.41
C GLN A 159 -2.80 18.01 -3.96
N GLU A 160 -2.62 18.97 -3.05
CA GLU A 160 -2.66 18.72 -1.62
C GLU A 160 -3.95 18.00 -1.22
N PRO A 161 -3.90 17.09 -0.23
CA PRO A 161 -5.08 16.37 0.20
C PRO A 161 -6.12 17.33 0.79
N ASP A 162 -7.37 17.03 0.51
CA ASP A 162 -8.54 17.71 1.04
C ASP A 162 -9.28 16.73 1.95
N GLU A 163 -9.45 17.12 3.21
CA GLU A 163 -10.10 16.30 4.23
C GLU A 163 -11.51 15.86 3.81
N ALA A 164 -12.31 16.78 3.24
CA ALA A 164 -13.65 16.45 2.79
C ALA A 164 -13.66 15.43 1.65
N LYS A 165 -12.70 15.53 0.71
CA LYS A 165 -12.54 14.56 -0.38
C LYS A 165 -12.08 13.21 0.13
N ASP A 166 -11.16 13.18 1.11
CA ASP A 166 -10.71 11.95 1.74
C ASP A 166 -11.87 11.23 2.44
N LEU A 167 -12.66 11.95 3.23
CA LEU A 167 -13.84 11.41 3.90
C LEU A 167 -14.90 10.90 2.90
N ALA A 168 -15.14 11.63 1.82
CA ALA A 168 -16.07 11.21 0.77
C ALA A 168 -15.59 9.93 0.07
N LEU A 169 -14.28 9.82 -0.22
CA LEU A 169 -13.69 8.60 -0.78
C LEU A 169 -13.80 7.42 0.18
N PHE A 170 -13.48 7.61 1.46
CA PHE A 170 -13.63 6.59 2.48
C PHE A 170 -15.07 6.06 2.55
N LYS A 171 -16.06 6.94 2.66
CA LYS A 171 -17.49 6.55 2.69
C LYS A 171 -17.90 5.76 1.46
N ARG A 172 -17.41 6.14 0.28
CA ARG A 172 -17.70 5.42 -0.97
C ARG A 172 -17.09 4.02 -1.01
N LEU A 173 -15.90 3.81 -0.43
CA LEU A 173 -15.19 2.53 -0.46
C LEU A 173 -15.60 1.60 0.68
N VAL A 174 -15.62 2.13 1.89
CA VAL A 174 -15.83 1.35 3.12
C VAL A 174 -17.31 1.31 3.53
N GLY A 175 -18.07 2.36 3.22
CA GLY A 175 -19.51 2.41 3.47
C GLY A 175 -20.37 1.75 2.39
N SER A 176 -19.78 1.17 1.32
CA SER A 176 -20.52 0.51 0.24
C SER A 176 -20.65 -1.00 0.45
N ALA A 177 -21.62 -1.59 -0.22
CA ALA A 177 -21.75 -3.05 -0.33
C ALA A 177 -21.52 -3.50 -1.79
N PRO A 178 -20.57 -4.42 -2.04
CA PRO A 178 -19.69 -5.08 -1.07
C PRO A 178 -18.62 -4.14 -0.53
N LEU A 179 -18.14 -4.42 0.69
CA LEU A 179 -17.08 -3.67 1.36
C LEU A 179 -15.76 -3.75 0.56
N HIS A 180 -15.21 -2.61 0.21
CA HIS A 180 -13.84 -2.49 -0.31
C HIS A 180 -12.85 -2.42 0.88
N ALA A 181 -12.43 -3.60 1.36
CA ALA A 181 -11.73 -3.71 2.62
C ALA A 181 -10.23 -3.37 2.57
N SER A 182 -9.57 -3.50 1.40
CA SER A 182 -8.11 -3.31 1.32
C SER A 182 -7.61 -1.96 1.86
N PRO A 183 -8.30 -0.82 1.71
CA PRO A 183 -7.84 0.44 2.26
C PRO A 183 -7.75 0.48 3.79
N ILE A 184 -8.54 -0.34 4.49
CA ILE A 184 -8.58 -0.42 5.96
C ILE A 184 -7.73 -1.57 6.52
N GLU A 185 -6.86 -2.15 5.71
CA GLU A 185 -5.91 -3.19 6.11
C GLU A 185 -4.54 -2.63 6.53
N HIS A 186 -4.31 -1.34 6.30
CA HIS A 186 -3.02 -0.69 6.52
C HIS A 186 -2.90 0.03 7.87
N GLN A 187 -4.02 0.34 8.52
CA GLN A 187 -4.05 0.99 9.82
C GLN A 187 -4.15 -0.08 10.92
N ALA A 188 -3.50 0.18 12.06
CA ALA A 188 -3.55 -0.71 13.21
C ALA A 188 -3.39 0.07 14.52
N CYS A 189 -4.00 -0.40 15.59
CA CYS A 189 -3.80 0.16 16.94
C CYS A 189 -2.96 -0.76 17.82
N GLY A 190 -2.38 -0.19 18.87
CA GLY A 190 -1.63 -0.93 19.88
C GLY A 190 -2.46 -2.02 20.57
N SER A 191 -1.81 -3.09 21.00
CA SER A 191 -2.42 -4.17 21.75
C SER A 191 -1.69 -4.38 23.07
N ASN A 192 -2.43 -4.66 24.15
CA ASN A 192 -1.86 -5.08 25.43
C ASN A 192 -1.21 -6.48 25.38
N ASN A 193 -1.47 -7.23 24.31
CA ASN A 193 -0.89 -8.55 24.09
C ASN A 193 0.05 -8.49 22.88
N LEU A 194 1.36 -8.45 23.13
CA LEU A 194 2.39 -8.42 22.10
C LEU A 194 2.43 -9.66 21.20
N TYR A 195 1.82 -10.76 21.64
CA TYR A 195 1.71 -11.99 20.86
C TYR A 195 0.42 -12.11 20.05
N ARG A 196 -0.51 -11.17 20.23
CA ARG A 196 -1.75 -11.14 19.45
C ARG A 196 -1.42 -11.04 17.97
N VAL A 197 -2.02 -11.92 17.18
CA VAL A 197 -1.99 -11.86 15.72
C VAL A 197 -3.33 -11.32 15.24
N SER A 198 -3.27 -10.25 14.47
CA SER A 198 -4.41 -9.66 13.80
C SER A 198 -4.04 -9.52 12.32
N ARG A 199 -4.39 -10.52 11.52
CA ARG A 199 -4.09 -10.63 10.09
C ARG A 199 -2.58 -10.52 9.81
N ASN A 200 -2.10 -9.43 9.18
CA ASN A 200 -0.70 -9.16 8.86
C ASN A 200 0.08 -8.46 10.00
N PHE A 201 -0.54 -8.27 11.15
CA PHE A 201 0.08 -7.62 12.31
C PHE A 201 0.24 -8.57 13.50
N ARG A 202 1.36 -8.43 14.21
CA ARG A 202 1.60 -9.03 15.51
C ARG A 202 1.82 -7.94 16.55
N GLY A 203 1.19 -8.06 17.71
CA GLY A 203 1.23 -7.05 18.77
C GLY A 203 0.40 -5.80 18.49
N LEU A 204 -0.27 -5.76 17.35
CA LEU A 204 -1.21 -4.70 16.95
C LEU A 204 -2.53 -5.32 16.53
N VAL A 205 -3.59 -4.50 16.49
CA VAL A 205 -4.92 -4.90 16.00
C VAL A 205 -5.24 -4.10 14.75
N GLN A 206 -5.51 -4.81 13.67
CA GLN A 206 -5.82 -4.19 12.37
C GLN A 206 -7.16 -3.44 12.41
N PHE A 207 -7.22 -2.28 11.78
CA PHE A 207 -8.45 -1.48 11.68
C PHE A 207 -9.61 -2.27 11.07
N ARG A 208 -9.36 -3.04 10.01
CA ARG A 208 -10.38 -3.90 9.39
C ARG A 208 -11.02 -4.87 10.37
N GLU A 209 -10.24 -5.50 11.27
CA GLU A 209 -10.76 -6.41 12.28
C GLU A 209 -11.73 -5.70 13.21
N LEU A 210 -11.36 -4.52 13.73
CA LEU A 210 -12.20 -3.72 14.62
C LEU A 210 -13.47 -3.20 13.91
N TYR A 211 -13.33 -2.83 12.64
CA TYR A 211 -14.45 -2.39 11.81
C TYR A 211 -15.48 -3.52 11.61
N GLU A 212 -15.02 -4.72 11.20
CA GLU A 212 -15.88 -5.89 10.99
C GLU A 212 -16.56 -6.37 12.28
N LEU A 213 -15.93 -6.15 13.44
CA LEU A 213 -16.51 -6.45 14.76
C LEU A 213 -17.48 -5.38 15.28
N GLY A 214 -17.63 -4.28 14.56
CA GLY A 214 -18.49 -3.16 14.97
C GLY A 214 -17.99 -2.39 16.20
N LEU A 215 -16.70 -2.52 16.53
CA LEU A 215 -16.09 -1.88 17.70
C LEU A 215 -15.73 -0.41 17.46
N LEU A 216 -15.84 0.07 16.24
CA LEU A 216 -15.56 1.46 15.81
C LEU A 216 -16.82 2.10 15.23
N LEU A 217 -17.88 2.17 16.00
CA LEU A 217 -19.22 2.64 15.61
C LEU A 217 -19.34 4.16 15.39
N ALA A 218 -18.26 4.92 15.41
CA ALA A 218 -18.31 6.38 15.22
C ALA A 218 -18.31 6.84 13.75
N PHE A 219 -18.19 5.92 12.79
CA PHE A 219 -18.45 6.27 11.39
C PHE A 219 -19.96 6.14 11.16
N ASP A 220 -20.67 7.27 11.10
CA ASP A 220 -22.10 7.30 10.77
C ASP A 220 -22.37 6.31 9.64
N SER A 221 -22.88 5.13 10.02
CA SER A 221 -23.50 4.23 9.06
C SER A 221 -24.60 5.03 8.42
N PRO A 222 -24.71 5.10 7.09
CA PRO A 222 -25.89 5.68 6.49
C PRO A 222 -27.08 4.94 7.09
N THR A 223 -27.89 5.65 7.89
CA THR A 223 -29.17 5.15 8.35
C THR A 223 -29.86 4.53 7.16
N ALA A 224 -30.07 3.22 7.25
CA ALA A 224 -30.89 2.51 6.29
C ALA A 224 -32.28 3.19 6.29
N ASN A 225 -32.55 3.93 5.24
CA ASN A 225 -33.90 4.31 4.82
C ASN A 225 -34.30 3.44 3.64
#